data_935ea223e9a4b2920151f08d6fdf3b9b
#
_entry.id   935ea223e9a4b2920151f08d6fdf3b9b
#
_cell.length_a   1.000
_cell.length_b   1.000
_cell.length_c   1.000
_cell.angle_alpha   90.00
_cell.angle_beta   90.00
_cell.angle_gamma   90.00
#
_symmetry.space_group_name_H-M   'P 1'
#
loop_
_entity.id
_entity.type
_entity.pdbx_description
1 polymer ?
#
loop_
_entity_poly.entity_id
_entity_poly.type
_entity_poly.pdbx_seq_one_letter_code
_entity_poly.pdbx_strand_id
1 'polypeptide(L)'
;MEHSDVTKMAERLGFARVYYTKPMRFNFDPENEYNLVMDAVSAYPFAASIAVLVYPYEPFRSSTRIPSYYPASNHAYHSIKGLIELLEENGIHAEKANIPVKPQLLSSGIGIQCRNSLVSIPPFGTRIVLLALAVDSLEPLEYNEPDVPCSEICGNIGACSRACPVQAIGEKGILRGKCMRAEMDSAIHPDHVKKHMCTYIGCEICQYACPRNSGLGGKEPPQELKLAFDTPKLISGDTAEARKLVGKNMTSNGKLTAEAIAMAAVNEPNFFEKYEQELAEAESSQFSSVHDALRFANEIRKN
;
A
#
# COMPACT_ATOMS: atom_id res chain seq x y z
N MET A 1 -9.56 -26.44 16.80
CA MET A 1 -8.51 -26.22 15.78
C MET A 1 -7.33 -25.52 16.45
N GLU A 2 -6.12 -25.85 16.06
CA GLU A 2 -4.91 -25.26 16.63
C GLU A 2 -4.38 -24.10 15.74
N HIS A 3 -3.52 -23.24 16.32
CA HIS A 3 -2.85 -22.15 15.58
C HIS A 3 -2.12 -22.65 14.32
N SER A 4 -1.50 -23.83 14.40
CA SER A 4 -0.79 -24.47 13.29
C SER A 4 -1.70 -24.79 12.09
N ASP A 5 -2.95 -25.15 12.34
CA ASP A 5 -3.90 -25.50 11.28
C ASP A 5 -4.36 -24.22 10.54
N VAL A 6 -4.65 -23.17 11.30
CA VAL A 6 -5.01 -21.86 10.72
C VAL A 6 -3.83 -21.27 9.94
N THR A 7 -2.61 -21.41 10.46
CA THR A 7 -1.40 -20.97 9.74
C THR A 7 -1.28 -21.68 8.39
N LYS A 8 -1.47 -23.00 8.33
CA LYS A 8 -1.45 -23.76 7.06
C LYS A 8 -2.56 -23.34 6.09
N MET A 9 -3.76 -23.01 6.59
CA MET A 9 -4.83 -22.46 5.75
C MET A 9 -4.43 -21.11 5.16
N ALA A 10 -3.90 -20.22 6.00
CA ALA A 10 -3.42 -18.90 5.58
C ALA A 10 -2.27 -19.00 4.55
N GLU A 11 -1.33 -19.93 4.74
CA GLU A 11 -0.23 -20.19 3.81
C GLU A 11 -0.73 -20.61 2.42
N ARG A 12 -1.76 -21.45 2.33
CA ARG A 12 -2.38 -21.83 1.05
C ARG A 12 -3.02 -20.67 0.32
N LEU A 13 -3.38 -19.61 1.05
CA LEU A 13 -3.96 -18.37 0.53
C LEU A 13 -2.91 -17.26 0.30
N GLY A 14 -1.61 -17.57 0.46
CA GLY A 14 -0.50 -16.67 0.19
C GLY A 14 0.00 -15.84 1.37
N PHE A 15 -0.55 -16.02 2.58
CA PHE A 15 0.00 -15.41 3.78
C PHE A 15 1.21 -16.20 4.28
N ALA A 16 2.32 -15.54 4.54
CA ALA A 16 3.55 -16.20 4.98
C ALA A 16 3.69 -16.30 6.50
N ARG A 17 2.93 -15.51 7.26
CA ARG A 17 2.89 -15.51 8.73
C ARG A 17 1.51 -15.13 9.24
N VAL A 18 1.16 -15.71 10.40
CA VAL A 18 0.02 -15.30 11.21
C VAL A 18 0.53 -15.08 12.64
N TYR A 19 0.29 -13.89 13.18
CA TYR A 19 0.63 -13.53 14.56
C TYR A 19 -0.64 -13.33 15.37
N TYR A 20 -0.78 -14.04 16.49
CA TYR A 20 -1.94 -13.97 17.37
C TYR A 20 -1.61 -13.07 18.55
N THR A 21 -2.14 -11.87 18.54
CA THR A 21 -1.83 -10.80 19.51
C THR A 21 -3.05 -10.49 20.38
N LYS A 22 -2.84 -9.97 21.60
CA LYS A 22 -3.94 -9.51 22.46
C LYS A 22 -4.67 -8.34 21.79
N PRO A 23 -6.02 -8.27 21.85
CA PRO A 23 -6.74 -7.06 21.45
C PRO A 23 -6.23 -5.87 22.25
N MET A 24 -5.95 -4.73 21.59
CA MET A 24 -5.36 -3.55 22.22
C MET A 24 -6.22 -2.31 22.04
N ARG A 25 -5.98 -1.33 22.93
CA ARG A 25 -6.50 0.04 22.84
C ARG A 25 -5.35 0.97 22.50
N PHE A 26 -5.58 1.84 21.52
CA PHE A 26 -4.64 2.86 21.12
C PHE A 26 -5.22 4.24 21.32
N ASN A 27 -4.40 5.17 21.81
CA ASN A 27 -4.77 6.56 21.96
C ASN A 27 -3.94 7.41 20.99
N PHE A 28 -4.48 7.60 19.78
CA PHE A 28 -3.90 8.45 18.75
C PHE A 28 -4.69 9.76 18.63
N ASP A 29 -4.14 10.70 17.90
CA ASP A 29 -4.78 11.93 17.51
C ASP A 29 -6.15 11.63 16.85
N PRO A 30 -7.22 12.36 17.22
CA PRO A 30 -8.54 12.20 16.63
C PRO A 30 -8.63 12.41 15.11
N GLU A 31 -7.59 12.94 14.45
CA GLU A 31 -7.48 12.96 12.98
C GLU A 31 -7.30 11.57 12.36
N ASN A 32 -8.19 10.65 12.72
CA ASN A 32 -8.19 9.29 12.18
C ASN A 32 -8.92 9.22 10.83
N GLU A 33 -8.26 9.69 9.77
CA GLU A 33 -8.81 9.75 8.40
C GLU A 33 -9.23 8.38 7.82
N TYR A 34 -8.75 7.28 8.40
CA TYR A 34 -9.04 5.92 7.90
C TYR A 34 -10.17 5.22 8.65
N ASN A 35 -10.84 5.89 9.60
CA ASN A 35 -11.86 5.28 10.44
C ASN A 35 -11.40 3.97 11.11
N LEU A 36 -10.15 3.94 11.57
CA LEU A 36 -9.61 2.78 12.26
C LEU A 36 -10.29 2.60 13.61
N VAL A 37 -10.55 1.37 13.99
CA VAL A 37 -11.03 1.00 15.32
C VAL A 37 -9.86 1.08 16.30
N MET A 38 -9.85 2.12 17.14
CA MET A 38 -8.76 2.37 18.09
C MET A 38 -8.86 1.52 19.36
N ASP A 39 -10.03 1.06 19.71
CA ASP A 39 -10.31 0.17 20.84
C ASP A 39 -10.82 -1.19 20.31
N ALA A 40 -9.87 -2.07 19.99
CA ALA A 40 -10.20 -3.42 19.53
C ALA A 40 -10.88 -4.26 20.62
N VAL A 41 -10.60 -3.99 21.90
CA VAL A 41 -11.21 -4.71 23.02
C VAL A 41 -12.72 -4.48 23.09
N SER A 42 -13.15 -3.24 22.91
CA SER A 42 -14.59 -2.91 22.93
C SER A 42 -15.30 -3.22 21.62
N ALA A 43 -14.61 -3.09 20.49
CA ALA A 43 -15.22 -3.30 19.18
C ALA A 43 -15.39 -4.78 18.82
N TYR A 44 -14.50 -5.64 19.32
CA TYR A 44 -14.53 -7.08 19.06
C TYR A 44 -14.57 -7.86 20.39
N PRO A 45 -15.65 -7.75 21.19
CA PRO A 45 -15.73 -8.33 22.54
C PRO A 45 -15.70 -9.86 22.53
N PHE A 46 -15.97 -10.47 21.40
CA PHE A 46 -15.89 -11.93 21.21
C PHE A 46 -14.46 -12.42 20.99
N ALA A 47 -13.53 -11.54 20.60
CA ALA A 47 -12.22 -11.93 20.15
C ALA A 47 -11.31 -12.39 21.31
N ALA A 48 -10.87 -13.64 21.28
CA ALA A 48 -9.78 -14.12 22.12
C ALA A 48 -8.45 -13.47 21.70
N SER A 49 -8.23 -13.29 20.37
CA SER A 49 -7.05 -12.62 19.85
C SER A 49 -7.33 -11.82 18.57
N ILE A 50 -6.34 -10.99 18.22
CA ILE A 50 -6.21 -10.38 16.90
C ILE A 50 -5.15 -11.17 16.12
N ALA A 51 -5.59 -11.89 15.09
CA ALA A 51 -4.71 -12.57 14.15
C ALA A 51 -4.22 -11.59 13.09
N VAL A 52 -2.95 -11.21 13.15
CA VAL A 52 -2.32 -10.34 12.15
C VAL A 52 -1.67 -11.20 11.08
N LEU A 53 -2.10 -11.00 9.84
CA LEU A 53 -1.68 -11.75 8.67
C LEU A 53 -0.66 -10.95 7.87
N VAL A 54 0.44 -11.60 7.50
CA VAL A 54 1.53 -11.03 6.71
C VAL A 54 1.49 -11.62 5.31
N TYR A 55 1.17 -10.81 4.32
CA TYR A 55 1.17 -11.18 2.91
C TYR A 55 2.39 -10.54 2.23
N PRO A 56 3.47 -11.29 1.97
CA PRO A 56 4.66 -10.75 1.33
C PRO A 56 4.44 -10.57 -0.17
N TYR A 57 5.14 -9.61 -0.77
CA TYR A 57 5.13 -9.43 -2.21
C TYR A 57 6.52 -9.10 -2.75
N GLU A 58 6.79 -9.57 -3.95
CA GLU A 58 7.98 -9.19 -4.69
C GLU A 58 7.77 -7.83 -5.36
N PRO A 59 8.74 -6.92 -5.27
CA PRO A 59 8.68 -5.65 -5.99
C PRO A 59 8.75 -5.89 -7.50
N PHE A 60 8.09 -5.03 -8.27
CA PHE A 60 8.40 -4.91 -9.68
C PHE A 60 9.73 -4.18 -9.86
N ARG A 61 10.34 -4.22 -11.05
CA ARG A 61 11.55 -3.45 -11.30
C ARG A 61 11.27 -1.96 -11.13
N SER A 62 12.23 -1.23 -10.57
CA SER A 62 12.08 0.21 -10.32
C SER A 62 11.87 1.06 -11.58
N SER A 63 12.18 0.51 -12.76
CA SER A 63 11.93 1.14 -14.05
C SER A 63 10.48 1.06 -14.52
N THR A 64 9.64 0.24 -13.87
CA THR A 64 8.22 0.15 -14.24
C THR A 64 7.39 1.23 -13.56
N ARG A 65 6.38 1.74 -14.26
CA ARG A 65 5.42 2.70 -13.70
C ARG A 65 4.27 2.05 -12.94
N ILE A 66 4.28 0.73 -12.85
CA ILE A 66 3.24 -0.06 -12.20
C ILE A 66 3.65 -0.31 -10.75
N PRO A 67 2.81 0.03 -9.76
CA PRO A 67 3.14 -0.22 -8.35
C PRO A 67 3.06 -1.72 -8.03
N SER A 68 3.92 -2.18 -7.13
CA SER A 68 3.90 -3.58 -6.68
C SER A 68 2.89 -3.83 -5.57
N TYR A 69 2.72 -2.84 -4.70
CA TYR A 69 1.90 -2.96 -3.49
C TYR A 69 0.41 -3.21 -3.78
N TYR A 70 -0.20 -2.46 -4.72
CA TYR A 70 -1.65 -2.50 -4.87
C TYR A 70 -2.20 -3.78 -5.47
N PRO A 71 -1.58 -4.40 -6.50
CA PRO A 71 -1.98 -5.75 -6.91
C PRO A 71 -1.86 -6.76 -5.77
N ALA A 72 -0.77 -6.71 -4.98
CA ALA A 72 -0.60 -7.57 -3.82
C ALA A 72 -1.64 -7.31 -2.74
N SER A 73 -1.94 -6.04 -2.46
CA SER A 73 -2.98 -5.65 -1.50
C SER A 73 -4.37 -6.12 -1.91
N ASN A 74 -4.70 -6.03 -3.20
CA ASN A 74 -5.97 -6.54 -3.72
C ASN A 74 -6.06 -8.06 -3.60
N HIS A 75 -4.99 -8.77 -3.92
CA HIS A 75 -4.89 -10.22 -3.71
C HIS A 75 -5.07 -10.59 -2.24
N ALA A 76 -4.32 -9.97 -1.33
CA ALA A 76 -4.43 -10.23 0.11
C ALA A 76 -5.86 -9.96 0.63
N TYR A 77 -6.53 -8.92 0.10
CA TYR A 77 -7.92 -8.62 0.44
C TYR A 77 -8.91 -9.72 0.03
N HIS A 78 -8.69 -10.36 -1.11
CA HIS A 78 -9.51 -11.51 -1.51
C HIS A 78 -9.12 -12.76 -0.73
N SER A 79 -7.85 -13.00 -0.48
CA SER A 79 -7.35 -14.11 0.32
C SER A 79 -7.89 -14.11 1.76
N ILE A 80 -7.97 -12.95 2.40
CA ILE A 80 -8.51 -12.86 3.78
C ILE A 80 -10.00 -13.23 3.83
N LYS A 81 -10.78 -12.95 2.80
CA LYS A 81 -12.18 -13.38 2.73
C LYS A 81 -12.29 -14.90 2.66
N GLY A 82 -11.49 -15.54 1.81
CA GLY A 82 -11.46 -16.99 1.74
C GLY A 82 -10.97 -17.63 3.05
N LEU A 83 -10.07 -16.96 3.78
CA LEU A 83 -9.65 -17.44 5.10
C LEU A 83 -10.78 -17.35 6.12
N ILE A 84 -11.57 -16.27 6.14
CA ILE A 84 -12.73 -16.13 7.02
C ILE A 84 -13.72 -17.25 6.76
N GLU A 85 -14.06 -17.52 5.50
CA GLU A 85 -14.98 -18.62 5.10
C GLU A 85 -14.48 -19.97 5.62
N LEU A 86 -13.17 -20.29 5.44
CA LEU A 86 -12.56 -21.50 5.94
C LEU A 86 -12.58 -21.61 7.47
N LEU A 87 -12.38 -20.51 8.19
CA LEU A 87 -12.44 -20.47 9.66
C LEU A 87 -13.86 -20.75 10.16
N GLU A 88 -14.86 -20.09 9.58
CA GLU A 88 -16.28 -20.29 9.91
C GLU A 88 -16.73 -21.73 9.64
N GLU A 89 -16.32 -22.34 8.52
CA GLU A 89 -16.60 -23.75 8.20
C GLU A 89 -16.00 -24.71 9.24
N ASN A 90 -14.96 -24.29 9.94
CA ASN A 90 -14.30 -25.08 10.98
C ASN A 90 -14.69 -24.65 12.41
N GLY A 91 -15.74 -23.83 12.55
CA GLY A 91 -16.31 -23.44 13.85
C GLY A 91 -15.50 -22.36 14.59
N ILE A 92 -14.68 -21.60 13.88
CA ILE A 92 -13.97 -20.40 14.42
C ILE A 92 -14.66 -19.17 13.86
N HIS A 93 -15.25 -18.35 14.72
CA HIS A 93 -15.80 -17.07 14.32
C HIS A 93 -14.68 -16.05 14.09
N ALA A 94 -14.67 -15.45 12.90
CA ALA A 94 -13.65 -14.50 12.49
C ALA A 94 -14.23 -13.30 11.74
N GLU A 95 -13.86 -12.10 12.18
CA GLU A 95 -14.22 -10.85 11.50
C GLU A 95 -12.97 -10.08 11.08
N LYS A 96 -13.02 -9.45 9.89
CA LYS A 96 -11.95 -8.55 9.48
C LYS A 96 -11.85 -7.36 10.43
N ALA A 97 -10.70 -7.19 11.07
CA ALA A 97 -10.45 -6.11 12.02
C ALA A 97 -9.80 -4.89 11.32
N ASN A 98 -10.51 -3.75 11.34
CA ASN A 98 -10.00 -2.49 10.80
C ASN A 98 -9.28 -1.68 11.89
N ILE A 99 -8.15 -2.18 12.36
CA ILE A 99 -7.38 -1.64 13.49
C ILE A 99 -6.03 -1.04 13.02
N PRO A 100 -5.32 -0.29 13.88
CA PRO A 100 -3.94 0.14 13.65
C PRO A 100 -2.95 -1.04 13.67
N VAL A 101 -2.84 -1.81 12.59
CA VAL A 101 -2.10 -3.09 12.54
C VAL A 101 -0.61 -2.92 12.84
N LYS A 102 0.03 -1.82 12.40
CA LYS A 102 1.46 -1.59 12.70
C LYS A 102 1.73 -1.40 14.21
N PRO A 103 1.04 -0.50 14.92
CA PRO A 103 1.13 -0.44 16.37
C PRO A 103 0.79 -1.75 17.06
N GLN A 104 -0.21 -2.49 16.58
CA GLN A 104 -0.59 -3.81 17.12
C GLN A 104 0.61 -4.77 17.11
N LEU A 105 1.32 -4.89 15.99
CA LEU A 105 2.51 -5.74 15.87
C LEU A 105 3.65 -5.25 16.77
N LEU A 106 4.01 -3.97 16.66
CA LEU A 106 5.15 -3.40 17.40
C LEU A 106 4.97 -3.51 18.91
N SER A 107 3.74 -3.27 19.42
CA SER A 107 3.44 -3.43 20.85
C SER A 107 3.44 -4.89 21.31
N SER A 108 3.38 -5.84 20.38
CA SER A 108 3.49 -7.28 20.64
C SER A 108 4.92 -7.82 20.45
N GLY A 109 5.92 -6.95 20.26
CA GLY A 109 7.31 -7.36 20.07
C GLY A 109 7.61 -7.95 18.69
N ILE A 110 6.79 -7.64 17.68
CA ILE A 110 6.88 -8.22 16.33
C ILE A 110 7.34 -7.16 15.33
N GLY A 111 8.45 -7.44 14.66
CA GLY A 111 9.02 -6.57 13.65
C GLY A 111 9.60 -5.26 14.19
N ILE A 112 10.04 -4.40 13.31
CA ILE A 112 10.65 -3.10 13.64
C ILE A 112 10.03 -1.98 12.82
N GLN A 113 9.77 -0.85 13.47
CA GLN A 113 9.40 0.37 12.79
C GLN A 113 10.62 0.98 12.09
N CYS A 114 10.53 1.11 10.77
CA CYS A 114 11.55 1.75 9.97
C CYS A 114 11.34 3.29 9.91
N ARG A 115 12.40 4.00 9.55
CA ARG A 115 12.38 5.47 9.42
C ARG A 115 11.33 5.98 8.42
N ASN A 116 10.98 5.19 7.40
CA ASN A 116 9.89 5.48 6.46
C ASN A 116 8.50 5.12 7.01
N SER A 117 8.37 4.95 8.32
CA SER A 117 7.13 4.59 9.04
C SER A 117 6.47 3.26 8.59
N LEU A 118 7.22 2.41 7.88
CA LEU A 118 6.79 1.04 7.59
C LEU A 118 7.31 0.10 8.66
N VAL A 119 6.62 -1.01 8.87
CA VAL A 119 7.11 -2.12 9.68
C VAL A 119 7.89 -3.07 8.78
N SER A 120 9.06 -3.49 9.26
CA SER A 120 9.87 -4.54 8.66
C SER A 120 9.72 -5.81 9.46
N ILE A 121 9.45 -6.92 8.78
CA ILE A 121 9.38 -8.27 9.37
C ILE A 121 10.34 -9.19 8.60
N PRO A 122 11.35 -9.78 9.25
CA PRO A 122 12.25 -10.74 8.59
C PRO A 122 11.51 -12.00 8.12
N PRO A 123 11.85 -12.59 6.98
CA PRO A 123 12.84 -12.15 5.99
C PRO A 123 12.27 -11.18 4.94
N PHE A 124 11.01 -10.73 5.08
CA PHE A 124 10.24 -10.02 4.04
C PHE A 124 10.55 -8.52 3.96
N GLY A 125 11.30 -7.98 4.91
CA GLY A 125 11.56 -6.54 4.99
C GLY A 125 10.27 -5.75 5.14
N THR A 126 10.14 -4.65 4.39
CA THR A 126 8.93 -3.80 4.38
C THR A 126 7.98 -4.13 3.22
N ARG A 127 8.29 -5.17 2.41
CA ARG A 127 7.50 -5.61 1.25
C ARG A 127 6.38 -6.57 1.66
N ILE A 128 5.50 -6.09 2.51
CA ILE A 128 4.40 -6.84 3.10
C ILE A 128 3.08 -6.04 3.06
N VAL A 129 1.99 -6.75 2.85
CA VAL A 129 0.65 -6.28 3.16
C VAL A 129 0.25 -6.87 4.51
N LEU A 130 -0.23 -6.02 5.40
CA LEU A 130 -0.68 -6.39 6.74
C LEU A 130 -2.19 -6.31 6.82
N LEU A 131 -2.83 -7.39 7.22
CA LEU A 131 -4.26 -7.46 7.47
C LEU A 131 -4.51 -8.03 8.86
N ALA A 132 -5.69 -7.83 9.43
CA ALA A 132 -6.04 -8.34 10.75
C ALA A 132 -7.43 -8.97 10.77
N LEU A 133 -7.57 -10.04 11.55
CA LEU A 133 -8.82 -10.67 11.92
C LEU A 133 -8.97 -10.65 13.44
N ALA A 134 -10.17 -10.35 13.92
CA ALA A 134 -10.58 -10.66 15.27
C ALA A 134 -11.09 -12.11 15.27
N VAL A 135 -10.58 -12.98 16.14
CA VAL A 135 -10.92 -14.41 16.19
C VAL A 135 -11.30 -14.83 17.61
N ASP A 136 -12.29 -15.71 17.75
CA ASP A 136 -12.93 -16.02 19.03
C ASP A 136 -12.23 -17.12 19.88
N SER A 137 -11.49 -18.05 19.23
CA SER A 137 -11.07 -19.30 19.89
C SER A 137 -9.57 -19.59 19.79
N LEU A 138 -8.78 -18.63 19.31
CA LEU A 138 -7.33 -18.76 19.22
C LEU A 138 -6.68 -17.77 20.18
N GLU A 139 -6.13 -18.26 21.28
CA GLU A 139 -5.49 -17.42 22.30
C GLU A 139 -4.26 -16.68 21.76
N PRO A 140 -3.95 -15.48 22.29
CA PRO A 140 -2.75 -14.75 21.89
C PRO A 140 -1.49 -15.51 22.31
N LEU A 141 -0.46 -15.39 21.47
CA LEU A 141 0.87 -15.97 21.74
C LEU A 141 1.84 -14.86 22.17
N GLU A 142 2.86 -15.25 22.93
CA GLU A 142 3.97 -14.36 23.28
C GLU A 142 5.04 -14.43 22.18
N TYR A 143 5.50 -13.25 21.74
CA TYR A 143 6.53 -13.13 20.73
C TYR A 143 7.74 -12.41 21.30
N ASN A 144 8.90 -12.92 20.98
CA ASN A 144 10.17 -12.25 21.21
C ASN A 144 11.02 -12.47 19.94
N GLU A 145 10.74 -11.68 18.93
CA GLU A 145 11.47 -11.71 17.65
C GLU A 145 12.45 -10.54 17.59
N PRO A 146 13.63 -10.67 18.21
CA PRO A 146 14.61 -9.59 18.18
C PRO A 146 15.03 -9.33 16.74
N ASP A 147 14.95 -8.07 16.33
CA ASP A 147 15.43 -7.64 15.04
C ASP A 147 16.40 -6.45 15.23
N VAL A 148 17.31 -6.30 14.29
CA VAL A 148 18.31 -5.24 14.34
C VAL A 148 17.66 -3.90 14.08
N PRO A 149 17.87 -2.88 14.94
CA PRO A 149 17.31 -1.55 14.76
C PRO A 149 17.62 -0.96 13.37
N CYS A 150 16.68 -0.20 12.83
CA CYS A 150 16.84 0.39 11.50
C CYS A 150 18.08 1.30 11.40
N SER A 151 18.43 1.99 12.49
CA SER A 151 19.64 2.84 12.60
C SER A 151 20.94 2.05 12.41
N GLU A 152 21.03 0.81 12.88
CA GLU A 152 22.22 -0.02 12.73
C GLU A 152 22.42 -0.50 11.29
N ILE A 153 21.33 -0.74 10.55
CA ILE A 153 21.40 -1.19 9.14
C ILE A 153 21.64 -0.03 8.17
N CYS A 154 21.00 1.12 8.41
CA CYS A 154 20.96 2.25 7.47
C CYS A 154 21.88 3.41 7.86
N GLY A 155 22.44 3.40 9.06
CA GLY A 155 23.15 4.54 9.65
C GLY A 155 22.22 5.73 9.95
N ASN A 156 22.81 6.85 10.38
CA ASN A 156 22.05 7.99 10.91
C ASN A 156 21.13 8.69 9.91
N ILE A 157 21.47 8.73 8.61
CA ILE A 157 20.67 9.47 7.61
C ILE A 157 19.61 8.60 6.94
N GLY A 158 19.81 7.28 6.89
CA GLY A 158 18.89 6.34 6.26
C GLY A 158 18.78 6.47 4.74
N ALA A 159 18.86 5.34 4.04
CA ALA A 159 18.79 5.30 2.58
C ALA A 159 17.44 5.82 2.04
N CYS A 160 16.35 5.51 2.74
CA CYS A 160 15.01 5.95 2.38
C CYS A 160 14.83 7.48 2.41
N SER A 161 15.45 8.16 3.39
CA SER A 161 15.43 9.64 3.49
C SER A 161 16.17 10.29 2.32
N ARG A 162 17.36 9.76 1.99
CA ARG A 162 18.15 10.26 0.84
C ARG A 162 17.48 10.04 -0.50
N ALA A 163 16.78 8.93 -0.66
CA ALA A 163 16.12 8.59 -1.91
C ALA A 163 14.78 9.33 -2.12
N CYS A 164 14.18 9.90 -1.06
CA CYS A 164 12.88 10.56 -1.16
C CYS A 164 12.97 11.88 -1.93
N PRO A 165 12.39 12.02 -3.14
CA PRO A 165 12.53 13.21 -3.96
C PRO A 165 11.88 14.46 -3.35
N VAL A 166 10.89 14.27 -2.48
CA VAL A 166 10.17 15.36 -1.80
C VAL A 166 10.59 15.52 -0.32
N GLN A 167 11.65 14.82 0.10
CA GLN A 167 12.21 14.90 1.47
C GLN A 167 11.14 14.72 2.57
N ALA A 168 10.22 13.79 2.35
CA ALA A 168 9.13 13.53 3.29
C ALA A 168 9.53 12.68 4.50
N ILE A 169 10.75 12.14 4.55
CA ILE A 169 11.19 11.21 5.60
C ILE A 169 12.20 11.87 6.50
N GLY A 170 11.75 12.25 7.69
CA GLY A 170 12.55 12.87 8.73
C GLY A 170 13.07 11.86 9.78
N GLU A 171 13.60 12.38 10.88
CA GLU A 171 14.10 11.58 12.02
C GLU A 171 12.96 10.80 12.71
N LYS A 172 11.79 11.42 12.83
CA LYS A 172 10.61 10.87 13.53
C LYS A 172 9.66 10.07 12.60
N GLY A 173 10.04 9.86 11.35
CA GLY A 173 9.20 9.15 10.38
C GLY A 173 8.75 10.02 9.20
N ILE A 174 7.62 9.65 8.58
CA ILE A 174 7.07 10.34 7.42
C ILE A 174 6.32 11.60 7.83
N LEU A 175 6.60 12.70 7.12
CA LEU A 175 5.78 13.91 7.10
C LEU A 175 4.65 13.71 6.08
N ARG A 176 3.42 13.43 6.54
CA ARG A 176 2.28 13.09 5.66
C ARG A 176 2.05 14.13 4.56
N GLY A 177 1.93 15.41 4.89
CA GLY A 177 1.70 16.50 3.94
C GLY A 177 2.82 16.74 2.92
N LYS A 178 3.91 15.95 2.96
CA LYS A 178 4.96 15.91 1.93
C LYS A 178 5.05 14.57 1.22
N CYS A 179 4.56 13.49 1.84
CA CYS A 179 4.71 12.14 1.30
C CYS A 179 3.80 11.95 0.08
N MET A 180 4.39 11.76 -1.08
CA MET A 180 3.62 11.52 -2.32
C MET A 180 2.58 10.42 -2.15
N ARG A 181 2.93 9.29 -1.50
CA ARG A 181 1.98 8.20 -1.28
C ARG A 181 0.79 8.63 -0.42
N ALA A 182 1.01 9.44 0.61
CA ALA A 182 -0.06 9.92 1.48
C ALA A 182 -0.97 10.93 0.75
N GLU A 183 -0.39 11.86 0.00
CA GLU A 183 -1.13 12.84 -0.79
C GLU A 183 -1.91 12.20 -1.95
N MET A 184 -1.44 11.06 -2.47
CA MET A 184 -2.15 10.28 -3.51
C MET A 184 -3.42 9.57 -2.99
N ASP A 185 -3.78 9.69 -1.72
CA ASP A 185 -5.10 9.25 -1.22
C ASP A 185 -6.22 10.15 -1.74
N SER A 186 -5.94 11.45 -1.96
CA SER A 186 -6.86 12.38 -2.63
C SER A 186 -6.99 12.08 -4.14
N ALA A 187 -8.12 12.41 -4.74
CA ALA A 187 -8.29 12.31 -6.20
C ALA A 187 -7.56 13.45 -6.95
N ILE A 188 -7.44 14.61 -6.34
CA ILE A 188 -6.68 15.76 -6.86
C ILE A 188 -5.35 15.80 -6.12
N HIS A 189 -4.27 15.61 -6.84
CA HIS A 189 -2.93 15.60 -6.26
C HIS A 189 -2.31 17.01 -6.25
N PRO A 190 -1.58 17.36 -5.18
CA PRO A 190 -0.75 18.56 -5.17
C PRO A 190 0.31 18.54 -6.28
N ASP A 191 0.73 19.72 -6.75
CA ASP A 191 1.69 19.84 -7.86
C ASP A 191 3.05 19.18 -7.57
N HIS A 192 3.50 19.20 -6.30
CA HIS A 192 4.74 18.52 -5.95
C HIS A 192 4.65 17.00 -6.12
N VAL A 193 3.46 16.39 -5.94
CA VAL A 193 3.22 14.98 -6.24
C VAL A 193 3.27 14.76 -7.74
N LYS A 194 2.49 15.51 -8.52
CA LYS A 194 2.42 15.41 -9.99
C LYS A 194 3.81 15.52 -10.63
N LYS A 195 4.65 16.44 -10.14
CA LYS A 195 6.02 16.65 -10.65
C LYS A 195 7.01 15.52 -10.37
N HIS A 196 6.76 14.73 -9.32
CA HIS A 196 7.71 13.71 -8.86
C HIS A 196 7.17 12.29 -8.95
N MET A 197 5.98 12.08 -9.51
CA MET A 197 5.41 10.76 -9.70
C MET A 197 6.30 9.88 -10.56
N CYS A 198 6.59 8.68 -10.09
CA CYS A 198 7.35 7.67 -10.83
C CYS A 198 6.54 6.38 -11.07
N THR A 199 5.46 6.20 -10.32
CA THR A 199 4.52 5.08 -10.47
C THR A 199 3.09 5.59 -10.36
N TYR A 200 2.16 4.90 -11.00
CA TYR A 200 0.72 5.11 -10.80
C TYR A 200 0.31 4.72 -9.39
N ILE A 201 -0.74 5.33 -8.86
CA ILE A 201 -1.44 4.99 -7.61
C ILE A 201 -0.54 4.70 -6.39
N GLY A 202 0.68 5.22 -6.34
CA GLY A 202 1.54 5.03 -5.17
C GLY A 202 2.96 5.50 -5.40
N CYS A 203 3.78 5.31 -4.36
CA CYS A 203 5.21 5.61 -4.40
C CYS A 203 5.94 4.57 -3.55
N GLU A 204 6.91 3.89 -4.14
CA GLU A 204 7.70 2.86 -3.47
C GLU A 204 9.20 3.18 -3.42
N ILE A 205 9.62 4.42 -3.75
CA ILE A 205 11.04 4.84 -3.83
C ILE A 205 11.79 4.53 -2.53
N CYS A 206 11.21 4.85 -1.39
CA CYS A 206 11.84 4.60 -0.09
C CYS A 206 11.99 3.10 0.22
N GLN A 207 11.14 2.24 -0.35
CA GLN A 207 11.24 0.79 -0.20
C GLN A 207 12.28 0.18 -1.14
N TYR A 208 12.44 0.73 -2.36
CA TYR A 208 13.53 0.31 -3.26
C TYR A 208 14.90 0.64 -2.68
N ALA A 209 15.03 1.78 -2.01
CA ALA A 209 16.29 2.19 -1.39
C ALA A 209 16.58 1.51 -0.04
N CYS A 210 15.62 0.75 0.53
CA CYS A 210 15.74 0.21 1.87
C CYS A 210 16.64 -1.03 1.90
N PRO A 211 17.75 -1.03 2.69
CA PRO A 211 18.63 -2.21 2.82
C PRO A 211 17.92 -3.45 3.37
N ARG A 212 16.84 -3.28 4.15
CA ARG A 212 16.03 -4.40 4.64
C ARG A 212 15.27 -5.14 3.53
N ASN A 213 15.16 -4.52 2.37
CA ASN A 213 14.59 -5.11 1.17
C ASN A 213 15.69 -5.60 0.19
N SER A 214 16.96 -5.51 0.58
CA SER A 214 18.07 -6.02 -0.24
C SER A 214 17.93 -7.54 -0.39
N GLY A 215 18.07 -8.02 -1.63
CA GLY A 215 17.84 -9.43 -1.95
C GLY A 215 16.39 -9.79 -2.32
N LEU A 216 15.43 -8.92 -2.04
CA LEU A 216 14.11 -8.99 -2.66
C LEU A 216 14.24 -8.47 -4.10
N GLY A 217 14.50 -9.35 -5.05
CA GLY A 217 14.69 -8.98 -6.46
C GLY A 217 13.52 -8.19 -7.02
N GLY A 218 13.71 -7.56 -8.17
CA GLY A 218 12.61 -6.94 -8.91
C GLY A 218 12.21 -7.85 -10.07
N LYS A 219 10.94 -8.20 -10.17
CA LYS A 219 10.38 -8.94 -11.30
C LYS A 219 9.71 -8.00 -12.30
N GLU A 220 9.52 -8.51 -13.52
CA GLU A 220 8.65 -7.83 -14.47
C GLU A 220 7.19 -7.93 -14.01
N PRO A 221 6.38 -6.87 -14.16
CA PRO A 221 4.95 -6.99 -13.96
C PRO A 221 4.36 -8.05 -14.90
N PRO A 222 3.34 -8.81 -14.46
CA PRO A 222 2.59 -9.70 -15.35
C PRO A 222 2.05 -8.96 -16.57
N GLN A 223 1.90 -9.67 -17.71
CA GLN A 223 1.43 -9.08 -18.96
C GLN A 223 0.04 -8.44 -18.82
N GLU A 224 -0.83 -9.04 -18.03
CA GLU A 224 -2.15 -8.51 -17.71
C GLU A 224 -2.07 -7.12 -17.07
N LEU A 225 -1.18 -6.93 -16.09
CA LEU A 225 -0.93 -5.61 -15.49
C LEU A 225 -0.36 -4.61 -16.49
N LYS A 226 0.58 -5.04 -17.35
CA LYS A 226 1.14 -4.15 -18.38
C LYS A 226 0.06 -3.65 -19.34
N LEU A 227 -0.85 -4.51 -19.75
CA LEU A 227 -1.98 -4.17 -20.64
C LEU A 227 -3.02 -3.28 -19.95
N ALA A 228 -3.27 -3.53 -18.66
CA ALA A 228 -4.23 -2.74 -17.87
C ALA A 228 -3.71 -1.34 -17.53
N PHE A 229 -2.38 -1.19 -17.42
CA PHE A 229 -1.70 0.08 -17.11
C PHE A 229 -1.06 0.71 -18.36
N ASP A 230 -1.59 0.43 -19.54
CA ASP A 230 -1.17 1.05 -20.79
C ASP A 230 -1.51 2.55 -20.79
N THR A 231 -0.51 3.40 -20.97
CA THR A 231 -0.66 4.86 -20.80
C THR A 231 -1.76 5.48 -21.67
N PRO A 232 -1.87 5.19 -22.98
CA PRO A 232 -2.96 5.68 -23.81
C PRO A 232 -4.34 5.36 -23.24
N LYS A 233 -4.60 4.09 -22.87
CA LYS A 233 -5.85 3.67 -22.26
C LYS A 233 -6.18 4.43 -20.99
N LEU A 234 -5.18 4.61 -20.12
CA LEU A 234 -5.38 5.33 -18.85
C LEU A 234 -5.72 6.80 -19.11
N ILE A 235 -5.07 7.46 -20.08
CA ILE A 235 -5.36 8.86 -20.44
C ILE A 235 -6.77 9.01 -20.99
N SER A 236 -7.23 8.10 -21.85
CA SER A 236 -8.61 8.13 -22.40
C SER A 236 -9.70 7.82 -21.35
N GLY A 237 -9.30 7.37 -20.14
CA GLY A 237 -10.26 7.01 -19.08
C GLY A 237 -10.64 5.54 -19.04
N ASP A 238 -10.08 4.69 -19.91
CA ASP A 238 -10.26 3.24 -19.85
C ASP A 238 -9.44 2.63 -18.70
N THR A 239 -10.04 2.60 -17.52
CA THR A 239 -9.42 2.11 -16.28
C THR A 239 -10.07 0.83 -15.75
N ALA A 240 -10.96 0.20 -16.52
CA ALA A 240 -11.77 -0.93 -16.05
C ALA A 240 -10.92 -2.14 -15.65
N GLU A 241 -9.94 -2.52 -16.47
CA GLU A 241 -9.08 -3.66 -16.17
C GLU A 241 -8.11 -3.36 -15.02
N ALA A 242 -7.53 -2.16 -14.98
CA ALA A 242 -6.70 -1.73 -13.85
C ALA A 242 -7.48 -1.80 -12.52
N ARG A 243 -8.76 -1.39 -12.53
CA ARG A 243 -9.63 -1.44 -11.37
C ARG A 243 -9.85 -2.85 -10.81
N LYS A 244 -9.96 -3.87 -11.67
CA LYS A 244 -10.06 -5.28 -11.24
C LYS A 244 -8.80 -5.73 -10.52
N LEU A 245 -7.63 -5.28 -10.98
CA LEU A 245 -6.33 -5.74 -10.50
C LEU A 245 -5.86 -5.02 -9.24
N VAL A 246 -6.24 -3.75 -9.04
CA VAL A 246 -5.74 -2.93 -7.89
C VAL A 246 -6.84 -2.44 -6.95
N GLY A 247 -8.09 -2.73 -7.27
CA GLY A 247 -9.25 -2.37 -6.45
C GLY A 247 -9.86 -1.00 -6.79
N LYS A 248 -11.13 -0.86 -6.41
CA LYS A 248 -11.98 0.29 -6.75
C LYS A 248 -11.44 1.62 -6.20
N ASN A 249 -10.92 1.61 -4.98
CA ASN A 249 -10.53 2.85 -4.30
C ASN A 249 -9.37 3.56 -5.01
N MET A 250 -8.51 2.80 -5.69
CA MET A 250 -7.34 3.35 -6.39
C MET A 250 -7.66 3.94 -7.76
N THR A 251 -8.85 3.66 -8.29
CA THR A 251 -9.24 4.03 -9.66
C THR A 251 -10.51 4.88 -9.71
N SER A 252 -11.13 5.19 -8.56
CA SER A 252 -12.35 5.99 -8.50
C SER A 252 -12.09 7.47 -8.76
N ASN A 253 -13.16 8.20 -9.12
CA ASN A 253 -13.15 9.66 -9.31
C ASN A 253 -12.11 10.18 -10.34
N GLY A 254 -11.86 9.40 -11.39
CA GLY A 254 -10.91 9.78 -12.45
C GLY A 254 -9.42 9.80 -12.01
N LYS A 255 -9.12 9.31 -10.82
CA LYS A 255 -7.80 9.38 -10.19
C LYS A 255 -6.68 8.81 -11.06
N LEU A 256 -6.84 7.58 -11.55
CA LEU A 256 -5.82 6.91 -12.36
C LEU A 256 -5.62 7.61 -13.72
N THR A 257 -6.67 8.13 -14.33
CA THR A 257 -6.60 8.95 -15.55
C THR A 257 -5.83 10.24 -15.29
N ALA A 258 -6.15 10.93 -14.19
CA ALA A 258 -5.44 12.16 -13.80
C ALA A 258 -3.94 11.90 -13.55
N GLU A 259 -3.60 10.78 -12.90
CA GLU A 259 -2.21 10.36 -12.69
C GLU A 259 -1.49 10.06 -14.01
N ALA A 260 -2.16 9.39 -14.96
CA ALA A 260 -1.58 9.08 -16.26
C ALA A 260 -1.28 10.34 -17.07
N ILE A 261 -2.21 11.31 -17.09
CA ILE A 261 -2.03 12.61 -17.73
C ILE A 261 -0.84 13.35 -17.10
N ALA A 262 -0.83 13.50 -15.77
CA ALA A 262 0.20 14.24 -15.07
C ALA A 262 1.59 13.62 -15.25
N MET A 263 1.70 12.30 -15.13
CA MET A 263 2.97 11.59 -15.27
C MET A 263 3.49 11.61 -16.71
N ALA A 264 2.63 11.43 -17.71
CA ALA A 264 3.02 11.50 -19.10
C ALA A 264 3.46 12.92 -19.48
N ALA A 265 2.74 13.96 -19.02
CA ALA A 265 3.08 15.35 -19.27
C ALA A 265 4.46 15.77 -18.72
N VAL A 266 4.86 15.19 -17.57
CA VAL A 266 6.18 15.47 -16.97
C VAL A 266 7.32 14.68 -17.65
N ASN A 267 7.06 13.46 -18.07
CA ASN A 267 8.13 12.50 -18.42
C ASN A 267 8.24 12.22 -19.92
N GLU A 268 7.27 12.62 -20.74
CA GLU A 268 7.26 12.26 -22.15
C GLU A 268 7.38 13.49 -23.07
N PRO A 269 8.40 13.54 -23.91
CA PRO A 269 8.47 14.59 -24.92
C PRO A 269 7.28 14.45 -25.89
N ASN A 270 6.85 15.56 -26.45
CA ASN A 270 5.73 15.63 -27.39
C ASN A 270 4.41 15.03 -26.85
N PHE A 271 4.19 15.12 -25.52
CA PHE A 271 3.02 14.59 -24.84
C PHE A 271 1.70 14.94 -25.53
N PHE A 272 1.48 16.22 -25.88
CA PHE A 272 0.24 16.69 -26.50
C PHE A 272 0.02 16.15 -27.91
N GLU A 273 1.08 15.99 -28.69
CA GLU A 273 1.01 15.43 -30.04
C GLU A 273 0.82 13.90 -29.98
N LYS A 274 1.52 13.26 -29.06
CA LYS A 274 1.51 11.81 -28.90
C LYS A 274 0.17 11.27 -28.44
N TYR A 275 -0.56 12.01 -27.62
CA TYR A 275 -1.82 11.60 -27.00
C TYR A 275 -3.00 12.50 -27.37
N GLU A 276 -3.00 13.11 -28.56
CA GLU A 276 -4.01 14.09 -29.00
C GLU A 276 -5.43 13.52 -28.91
N GLN A 277 -5.64 12.29 -29.36
CA GLN A 277 -6.94 11.65 -29.35
C GLN A 277 -7.41 11.33 -27.92
N GLU A 278 -6.55 10.71 -27.11
CA GLU A 278 -6.85 10.33 -25.73
C GLU A 278 -7.10 11.53 -24.83
N LEU A 279 -6.38 12.64 -25.08
CA LEU A 279 -6.59 13.91 -24.38
C LEU A 279 -7.94 14.52 -24.73
N ALA A 280 -8.38 14.48 -25.99
CA ALA A 280 -9.70 14.93 -26.40
C ALA A 280 -10.83 14.11 -25.71
N GLU A 281 -10.62 12.81 -25.53
CA GLU A 281 -11.53 11.96 -24.74
C GLU A 281 -11.52 12.38 -23.26
N ALA A 282 -10.34 12.61 -22.66
CA ALA A 282 -10.18 13.05 -21.28
C ALA A 282 -10.83 14.40 -20.99
N GLU A 283 -10.83 15.35 -21.95
CA GLU A 283 -11.50 16.66 -21.82
C GLU A 283 -13.01 16.54 -21.58
N SER A 284 -13.64 15.46 -22.04
CA SER A 284 -15.06 15.18 -21.83
C SER A 284 -15.37 14.53 -20.46
N SER A 285 -14.35 14.29 -19.63
CA SER A 285 -14.51 13.63 -18.32
C SER A 285 -15.37 14.45 -17.36
N GLN A 286 -16.22 13.77 -16.60
CA GLN A 286 -16.98 14.41 -15.50
C GLN A 286 -16.16 14.63 -14.21
N PHE A 287 -14.92 14.17 -14.15
CA PHE A 287 -14.13 14.18 -12.93
C PHE A 287 -13.21 15.41 -12.85
N SER A 288 -13.35 16.16 -11.76
CA SER A 288 -12.51 17.35 -11.49
C SER A 288 -11.01 17.03 -11.40
N SER A 289 -10.66 15.83 -10.96
CA SER A 289 -9.26 15.35 -10.92
C SER A 289 -8.62 15.31 -12.31
N VAL A 290 -9.37 14.89 -13.33
CA VAL A 290 -8.91 14.84 -14.72
C VAL A 290 -8.69 16.24 -15.26
N HIS A 291 -9.64 17.15 -15.03
CA HIS A 291 -9.50 18.56 -15.44
C HIS A 291 -8.34 19.28 -14.74
N ASP A 292 -8.10 18.97 -13.46
CA ASP A 292 -6.93 19.48 -12.73
C ASP A 292 -5.61 18.98 -13.33
N ALA A 293 -5.54 17.70 -13.72
CA ALA A 293 -4.36 17.14 -14.37
C ALA A 293 -4.13 17.75 -15.78
N LEU A 294 -5.18 17.98 -16.56
CA LEU A 294 -5.10 18.67 -17.86
C LEU A 294 -4.61 20.10 -17.70
N ARG A 295 -5.12 20.84 -16.70
CA ARG A 295 -4.64 22.19 -16.38
C ARG A 295 -3.14 22.17 -16.05
N PHE A 296 -2.71 21.26 -15.18
CA PHE A 296 -1.30 21.08 -14.80
C PHE A 296 -0.42 20.77 -16.02
N ALA A 297 -0.84 19.87 -16.91
CA ALA A 297 -0.11 19.54 -18.14
C ALA A 297 0.07 20.77 -19.04
N ASN A 298 -0.99 21.60 -19.20
CA ASN A 298 -0.93 22.84 -19.96
C ASN A 298 -0.01 23.91 -19.33
N GLU A 299 0.11 23.94 -18.00
CA GLU A 299 1.03 24.84 -17.30
C GLU A 299 2.50 24.43 -17.52
N ILE A 300 2.80 23.12 -17.49
CA ILE A 300 4.16 22.61 -17.79
C ILE A 300 4.59 22.96 -19.21
N ARG A 301 3.67 22.87 -20.19
CA ARG A 301 3.96 23.22 -21.60
C ARG A 301 4.40 24.67 -21.79
N LYS A 302 3.95 25.59 -20.92
CA LYS A 302 4.22 27.03 -21.04
C LYS A 302 5.55 27.43 -20.40
N ASN A 303 6.14 26.60 -19.58
CA ASN A 303 7.41 26.81 -18.87
C ASN A 303 8.55 26.05 -19.54
#